data_9f7e7deb0d0f7d861ee1d7bebb87ea69
#
_entry.id   9f7e7deb0d0f7d861ee1d7bebb87ea69
#
_cell.length_a   1.000
_cell.length_b   1.000
_cell.length_c   1.000
_cell.angle_alpha   90.00
_cell.angle_beta   90.00
_cell.angle_gamma   90.00
#
_symmetry.space_group_name_H-M   'P 1'
#
loop_
_entity.id
_entity.type
_entity.pdbx_description
1 polymer ?
#
loop_
_entity_poly.entity_id
_entity_poly.type
_entity_poly.pdbx_seq_one_letter_code
_entity_poly.pdbx_strand_id
1 'polypeptide(L)'
;MRKWSFKARLIGVLLTVLTTLSALPSPILAEEFGGTEPGKWMLGFRVGFAPLTQQLSENTSTSIGPLVNFQGLYSLNTWLLVGMMLEWERHGVSVERPDVDLGHQDTVSVLPTLEIRPVRLGQVIPYVNMGFGVNVNSFGEDTAIRISPSNTFAWRLGWGADYKLNDRFALNGEWAYKRNDGHTTGTGGRNDDWNASSFGFLFGGKMFF
;
A
#
# COMPACT_ATOMS: atom_id res chain seq x y z
N MET A 1 -2.93 4.27 -38.27
CA MET A 1 -2.53 4.65 -36.90
C MET A 1 -2.15 3.38 -36.12
N ARG A 2 -0.86 3.18 -35.79
CA ARG A 2 -0.39 1.99 -35.02
C ARG A 2 -0.81 2.15 -33.56
N LYS A 3 -1.73 1.31 -33.10
CA LYS A 3 -2.06 1.18 -31.66
C LYS A 3 -0.89 0.50 -30.96
N TRP A 4 -0.07 1.26 -30.25
CA TRP A 4 0.93 0.70 -29.35
C TRP A 4 0.23 -0.04 -28.22
N SER A 5 0.60 -1.31 -28.00
CA SER A 5 0.01 -2.10 -26.93
C SER A 5 0.39 -1.49 -25.56
N PHE A 6 -0.48 -1.64 -24.56
CA PHE A 6 -0.26 -1.17 -23.19
C PHE A 6 1.10 -1.63 -22.62
N LYS A 7 1.53 -2.85 -22.97
CA LYS A 7 2.84 -3.41 -22.59
C LYS A 7 4.02 -2.58 -23.11
N ALA A 8 3.96 -2.08 -24.35
CA ALA A 8 5.02 -1.27 -24.93
C ALA A 8 5.13 0.12 -24.25
N ARG A 9 4.02 0.68 -23.78
CA ARG A 9 4.02 1.95 -23.03
C ARG A 9 4.62 1.79 -21.64
N LEU A 10 4.31 0.68 -20.95
CA LEU A 10 4.85 0.38 -19.62
C LEU A 10 6.38 0.20 -19.66
N ILE A 11 6.89 -0.54 -20.65
CA ILE A 11 8.33 -0.73 -20.84
C ILE A 11 9.02 0.60 -21.18
N GLY A 12 8.39 1.46 -21.99
CA GLY A 12 8.91 2.79 -22.31
C GLY A 12 9.05 3.68 -21.07
N VAL A 13 8.04 3.71 -20.20
CA VAL A 13 8.07 4.48 -18.94
C VAL A 13 9.14 3.92 -18.00
N LEU A 14 9.26 2.60 -17.88
CA LEU A 14 10.29 1.97 -17.03
C LEU A 14 11.72 2.27 -17.51
N LEU A 15 11.94 2.22 -18.83
CA LEU A 15 13.23 2.58 -19.44
C LEU A 15 13.56 4.07 -19.23
N THR A 16 12.58 4.96 -19.36
CA THR A 16 12.78 6.41 -19.15
C THR A 16 13.13 6.71 -17.70
N VAL A 17 12.50 6.05 -16.73
CA VAL A 17 12.83 6.20 -15.30
C VAL A 17 14.25 5.67 -15.02
N LEU A 18 14.65 4.53 -15.60
CA LEU A 18 16.01 4.00 -15.44
C LEU A 18 17.07 4.91 -16.08
N THR A 19 16.80 5.48 -17.25
CA THR A 19 17.76 6.38 -17.93
C THR A 19 17.87 7.75 -17.27
N THR A 20 16.80 8.27 -16.64
CA THR A 20 16.89 9.50 -15.86
C THR A 20 17.65 9.32 -14.55
N LEU A 21 17.60 8.12 -13.93
CA LEU A 21 18.43 7.82 -12.75
C LEU A 21 19.94 7.76 -13.08
N SER A 22 20.30 7.32 -14.30
CA SER A 22 21.71 7.25 -14.75
C SER A 22 22.29 8.61 -15.17
N ALA A 23 21.46 9.62 -15.36
CA ALA A 23 21.89 10.98 -15.75
C ALA A 23 22.11 11.95 -14.56
N LEU A 24 21.95 11.47 -13.32
CA LEU A 24 22.28 12.29 -12.15
C LEU A 24 23.80 12.43 -12.03
N PRO A 25 24.32 13.64 -11.79
CA PRO A 25 25.76 13.88 -11.67
C PRO A 25 26.35 13.06 -10.52
N SER A 26 27.41 12.36 -10.82
CA SER A 26 28.11 11.38 -9.98
C SER A 26 28.49 11.78 -8.53
N PRO A 27 28.65 13.05 -8.12
CA PRO A 27 28.97 13.37 -6.74
C PRO A 27 27.81 13.18 -5.75
N ILE A 28 26.57 13.04 -6.20
CA ILE A 28 25.40 12.84 -5.31
C ILE A 28 25.22 11.35 -4.94
N LEU A 29 25.81 10.42 -5.68
CA LEU A 29 25.67 8.98 -5.48
C LEU A 29 26.73 8.36 -4.55
N ALA A 30 27.63 9.16 -3.98
CA ALA A 30 28.72 8.66 -3.13
C ALA A 30 28.37 8.50 -1.65
N GLU A 31 27.10 8.71 -1.24
CA GLU A 31 26.69 8.53 0.15
C GLU A 31 26.06 7.14 0.34
N GLU A 32 26.77 6.32 1.08
CA GLU A 32 26.46 5.03 1.69
C GLU A 32 25.27 4.23 1.11
N PHE A 33 25.59 3.08 0.59
CA PHE A 33 24.60 2.05 0.23
C PHE A 33 23.80 1.65 1.48
N GLY A 34 22.49 1.88 1.44
CA GLY A 34 21.60 1.67 2.58
C GLY A 34 21.43 2.93 3.44
N GLY A 35 20.64 2.84 4.46
CA GLY A 35 20.30 4.02 5.31
C GLY A 35 19.98 3.64 6.74
N THR A 36 20.20 2.38 7.12
CA THR A 36 19.85 1.85 8.43
C THR A 36 21.03 1.07 8.99
N GLU A 37 21.28 1.17 10.29
CA GLU A 37 22.25 0.36 10.95
C GLU A 37 21.77 -1.09 11.08
N PRO A 38 22.59 -2.10 10.79
CA PRO A 38 22.24 -3.51 11.02
C PRO A 38 21.90 -3.78 12.48
N GLY A 39 20.95 -4.68 12.71
CA GLY A 39 20.55 -5.07 14.07
C GLY A 39 19.60 -4.10 14.78
N LYS A 40 19.18 -3.03 14.12
CA LYS A 40 18.24 -2.06 14.68
C LYS A 40 16.77 -2.43 14.38
N TRP A 41 15.90 -2.12 15.31
CA TRP A 41 14.46 -2.14 15.10
C TRP A 41 13.95 -0.81 14.60
N MET A 42 12.94 -0.85 13.76
CA MET A 42 12.20 0.31 13.31
C MET A 42 10.72 0.09 13.56
N LEU A 43 10.09 1.03 14.26
CA LEU A 43 8.64 1.11 14.40
C LEU A 43 8.12 2.29 13.60
N GLY A 44 7.08 2.07 12.80
CA GLY A 44 6.45 3.11 11.98
C GLY A 44 4.95 3.18 12.23
N PHE A 45 4.42 4.39 12.29
CA PHE A 45 2.99 4.67 12.31
C PHE A 45 2.66 5.69 11.23
N ARG A 46 1.64 5.40 10.42
CA ARG A 46 1.23 6.22 9.28
C ARG A 46 -0.27 6.27 9.19
N VAL A 47 -0.76 7.40 8.73
CA VAL A 47 -2.17 7.63 8.40
C VAL A 47 -2.26 8.17 6.97
N GLY A 48 -3.40 7.96 6.33
CA GLY A 48 -3.57 8.40 4.97
C GLY A 48 -4.96 8.12 4.44
N PHE A 49 -5.04 7.99 3.14
CA PHE A 49 -6.27 7.70 2.43
C PHE A 49 -5.99 6.72 1.28
N ALA A 50 -7.02 5.94 0.95
CA ALA A 50 -6.95 4.91 -0.09
C ALA A 50 -8.15 5.00 -1.01
N PRO A 51 -8.04 5.55 -2.23
CA PRO A 51 -9.00 5.32 -3.29
C PRO A 51 -8.92 3.87 -3.78
N LEU A 52 -10.08 3.26 -4.07
CA LEU A 52 -10.10 1.97 -4.76
C LEU A 52 -9.66 2.16 -6.22
N THR A 53 -9.03 1.13 -6.78
CA THR A 53 -8.53 1.16 -8.16
C THR A 53 -9.63 0.93 -9.20
N GLN A 54 -10.77 0.38 -8.77
CA GLN A 54 -11.95 0.13 -9.59
C GLN A 54 -13.20 0.08 -8.72
N GLN A 55 -14.38 0.00 -9.33
CA GLN A 55 -15.63 -0.20 -8.60
C GLN A 55 -15.61 -1.55 -7.87
N LEU A 56 -16.15 -1.60 -6.66
CA LEU A 56 -16.21 -2.79 -5.82
C LEU A 56 -16.99 -3.93 -6.50
N SER A 57 -18.10 -3.59 -7.14
CA SER A 57 -18.97 -4.45 -7.94
C SER A 57 -19.70 -3.63 -9.00
N GLU A 58 -20.43 -4.27 -9.92
CA GLU A 58 -21.27 -3.58 -10.90
C GLU A 58 -22.31 -2.67 -10.20
N ASN A 59 -22.44 -1.42 -10.65
CA ASN A 59 -23.34 -0.39 -10.12
C ASN A 59 -23.10 0.06 -8.68
N THR A 60 -21.91 -0.20 -8.11
CA THR A 60 -21.53 0.33 -6.80
C THR A 60 -20.59 1.53 -6.94
N SER A 61 -20.82 2.54 -6.11
CA SER A 61 -19.89 3.66 -5.89
C SER A 61 -19.20 3.49 -4.55
N THR A 62 -17.93 3.86 -4.48
CA THR A 62 -17.13 3.76 -3.25
C THR A 62 -16.46 5.08 -2.93
N SER A 63 -16.46 5.44 -1.66
CA SER A 63 -15.76 6.64 -1.19
C SER A 63 -14.26 6.38 -1.01
N ILE A 64 -13.46 7.45 -1.13
CA ILE A 64 -12.07 7.43 -0.69
C ILE A 64 -12.06 7.20 0.82
N GLY A 65 -11.39 6.12 1.26
CA GLY A 65 -11.39 5.70 2.64
C GLY A 65 -10.16 6.14 3.45
N PRO A 66 -10.28 6.28 4.78
CA PRO A 66 -9.15 6.43 5.65
C PRO A 66 -8.29 5.15 5.65
N LEU A 67 -6.99 5.35 5.81
CA LEU A 67 -5.98 4.30 5.83
C LEU A 67 -5.08 4.53 7.04
N VAL A 68 -4.92 3.51 7.87
CA VAL A 68 -4.02 3.51 9.03
C VAL A 68 -3.06 2.34 8.90
N ASN A 69 -1.78 2.59 9.13
CA ASN A 69 -0.74 1.60 8.97
C ASN A 69 0.23 1.65 10.15
N PHE A 70 0.52 0.48 10.70
CA PHE A 70 1.55 0.26 11.71
C PHE A 70 2.54 -0.79 11.21
N GLN A 71 3.85 -0.54 11.36
CA GLN A 71 4.88 -1.49 10.95
C GLN A 71 5.97 -1.62 12.00
N GLY A 72 6.48 -2.85 12.15
CA GLY A 72 7.67 -3.17 12.93
C GLY A 72 8.64 -3.95 12.06
N LEU A 73 9.81 -3.37 11.77
CA LEU A 73 10.81 -3.99 10.92
C LEU A 73 12.15 -4.08 11.65
N TYR A 74 12.89 -5.15 11.36
CA TYR A 74 14.24 -5.40 11.84
C TYR A 74 15.24 -5.29 10.69
N SER A 75 16.30 -4.53 10.89
CA SER A 75 17.35 -4.31 9.90
C SER A 75 18.33 -5.49 9.87
N LEU A 76 18.28 -6.29 8.81
CA LEU A 76 19.22 -7.39 8.58
C LEU A 76 20.60 -6.88 8.17
N ASN A 77 20.61 -5.82 7.38
CA ASN A 77 21.83 -5.13 6.95
C ASN A 77 21.50 -3.65 6.65
N THR A 78 22.41 -2.89 6.09
CA THR A 78 22.24 -1.45 5.83
C THR A 78 21.09 -1.11 4.87
N TRP A 79 20.68 -2.03 4.00
CA TRP A 79 19.71 -1.79 2.92
C TRP A 79 18.47 -2.70 2.98
N LEU A 80 18.44 -3.74 3.83
CA LEU A 80 17.36 -4.73 3.89
C LEU A 80 16.76 -4.81 5.29
N LEU A 81 15.46 -4.56 5.39
CA LEU A 81 14.68 -4.72 6.60
C LEU A 81 13.56 -5.74 6.37
N VAL A 82 13.24 -6.51 7.40
CA VAL A 82 12.17 -7.50 7.39
C VAL A 82 11.31 -7.38 8.64
N GLY A 83 10.05 -7.71 8.55
CA GLY A 83 9.16 -7.68 9.70
C GLY A 83 7.69 -7.81 9.36
N MET A 84 6.86 -7.09 10.07
CA MET A 84 5.40 -7.15 9.97
C MET A 84 4.80 -5.77 9.76
N MET A 85 3.72 -5.73 9.01
CA MET A 85 2.88 -4.57 8.79
C MET A 85 1.43 -4.94 9.09
N LEU A 86 0.76 -4.08 9.84
CA LEU A 86 -0.69 -4.09 10.06
C LEU A 86 -1.28 -2.87 9.37
N GLU A 87 -2.30 -3.08 8.56
CA GLU A 87 -2.96 -2.00 7.84
C GLU A 87 -4.47 -2.14 7.97
N TRP A 88 -5.14 -1.03 8.27
CA TRP A 88 -6.59 -0.94 8.29
C TRP A 88 -7.06 0.14 7.33
N GLU A 89 -8.05 -0.20 6.52
CA GLU A 89 -8.73 0.74 5.65
C GLU A 89 -10.24 0.54 5.69
N ARG A 90 -10.99 1.63 5.47
CA ARG A 90 -12.45 1.64 5.43
C ARG A 90 -12.94 2.38 4.20
N HIS A 91 -13.92 1.82 3.51
CA HIS A 91 -14.56 2.42 2.35
C HIS A 91 -16.06 2.43 2.54
N GLY A 92 -16.72 3.60 2.37
CA GLY A 92 -18.17 3.67 2.24
C GLY A 92 -18.59 3.06 0.90
N VAL A 93 -19.71 2.34 0.89
CA VAL A 93 -20.25 1.65 -0.28
C VAL A 93 -21.69 2.10 -0.49
N SER A 94 -22.01 2.60 -1.69
CA SER A 94 -23.35 3.00 -2.09
C SER A 94 -23.71 2.42 -3.46
N VAL A 95 -25.01 2.30 -3.77
CA VAL A 95 -25.52 1.95 -5.10
C VAL A 95 -25.90 3.23 -5.82
N GLU A 96 -25.46 3.38 -7.06
CA GLU A 96 -25.71 4.60 -7.83
C GLU A 96 -27.19 4.77 -8.27
N ARG A 97 -27.93 3.65 -8.40
CA ARG A 97 -29.35 3.69 -8.85
C ARG A 97 -30.17 2.54 -8.25
N PRO A 98 -31.14 2.78 -7.34
CA PRO A 98 -31.36 4.08 -6.64
C PRO A 98 -30.17 4.43 -5.74
N ASP A 99 -30.00 5.72 -5.43
CA ASP A 99 -28.96 6.19 -4.51
C ASP A 99 -29.28 5.70 -3.09
N VAL A 100 -28.61 4.60 -2.70
CA VAL A 100 -28.81 3.92 -1.41
C VAL A 100 -27.45 3.65 -0.81
N ASP A 101 -27.25 4.14 0.41
CA ASP A 101 -26.10 3.78 1.23
C ASP A 101 -26.24 2.32 1.68
N LEU A 102 -25.23 1.50 1.37
CA LEU A 102 -25.19 0.09 1.76
C LEU A 102 -24.42 -0.10 3.06
N GLY A 103 -23.64 0.91 3.48
CA GLY A 103 -22.78 0.81 4.65
C GLY A 103 -21.29 0.96 4.31
N HIS A 104 -20.44 0.23 5.02
CA HIS A 104 -18.99 0.35 4.83
C HIS A 104 -18.28 -0.99 4.82
N GLN A 105 -17.23 -1.08 4.02
CA GLN A 105 -16.30 -2.20 4.02
C GLN A 105 -15.06 -1.83 4.82
N ASP A 106 -14.71 -2.67 5.79
CA ASP A 106 -13.46 -2.63 6.53
C ASP A 106 -12.53 -3.74 6.05
N THR A 107 -11.27 -3.43 5.89
CA THR A 107 -10.21 -4.40 5.60
C THR A 107 -9.08 -4.23 6.60
N VAL A 108 -8.75 -5.31 7.32
CA VAL A 108 -7.54 -5.41 8.13
C VAL A 108 -6.56 -6.33 7.42
N SER A 109 -5.38 -5.81 7.10
CA SER A 109 -4.32 -6.58 6.43
C SER A 109 -3.19 -6.88 7.39
N VAL A 110 -2.75 -8.15 7.41
CA VAL A 110 -1.58 -8.61 8.17
C VAL A 110 -0.54 -9.08 7.15
N LEU A 111 0.59 -8.36 7.08
CA LEU A 111 1.54 -8.47 6.00
C LEU A 111 2.98 -8.67 6.55
N PRO A 112 3.52 -9.89 6.57
CA PRO A 112 4.97 -10.06 6.51
C PRO A 112 5.55 -9.18 5.42
N THR A 113 6.54 -8.37 5.77
CA THR A 113 7.02 -7.27 4.93
C THR A 113 8.53 -7.29 4.81
N LEU A 114 8.99 -7.00 3.60
CA LEU A 114 10.38 -6.75 3.26
C LEU A 114 10.49 -5.32 2.75
N GLU A 115 11.45 -4.54 3.27
CA GLU A 115 11.74 -3.18 2.84
C GLU A 115 13.19 -3.08 2.36
N ILE A 116 13.38 -2.52 1.17
CA ILE A 116 14.69 -2.33 0.53
C ILE A 116 14.98 -0.84 0.47
N ARG A 117 16.15 -0.45 0.97
CA ARG A 117 16.70 0.92 1.03
C ARG A 117 17.96 1.00 0.18
N PRO A 118 17.86 1.27 -1.12
CA PRO A 118 19.01 1.16 -2.03
C PRO A 118 20.09 2.21 -1.78
N VAL A 119 19.72 3.39 -1.30
CA VAL A 119 20.62 4.54 -1.20
C VAL A 119 20.17 5.48 -0.08
N ARG A 120 21.12 6.19 0.51
CA ARG A 120 20.88 7.32 1.40
C ARG A 120 21.32 8.61 0.71
N LEU A 121 20.43 9.58 0.62
CA LEU A 121 20.66 10.89 0.01
C LEU A 121 20.63 11.97 1.10
N GLY A 122 21.70 12.06 1.86
CA GLY A 122 21.78 12.94 3.03
C GLY A 122 20.76 12.53 4.11
N GLN A 123 19.74 13.36 4.33
CA GLN A 123 18.65 13.07 5.27
C GLN A 123 17.51 12.26 4.66
N VAL A 124 17.47 12.11 3.34
CA VAL A 124 16.41 11.38 2.63
C VAL A 124 16.84 9.95 2.36
N ILE A 125 16.02 9.00 2.73
CA ILE A 125 16.23 7.57 2.49
C ILE A 125 15.05 7.04 1.70
N PRO A 126 15.15 6.94 0.36
CA PRO A 126 14.14 6.30 -0.46
C PRO A 126 14.09 4.79 -0.18
N TYR A 127 12.90 4.21 -0.31
CA TYR A 127 12.73 2.77 -0.13
C TYR A 127 11.60 2.22 -1.00
N VAL A 128 11.64 0.90 -1.17
CA VAL A 128 10.55 0.09 -1.71
C VAL A 128 10.24 -0.99 -0.68
N ASN A 129 8.96 -1.23 -0.41
CA ASN A 129 8.54 -2.34 0.42
C ASN A 129 7.57 -3.27 -0.30
N MET A 130 7.60 -4.53 0.08
CA MET A 130 6.70 -5.58 -0.41
C MET A 130 6.15 -6.35 0.78
N GLY A 131 4.83 -6.53 0.80
CA GLY A 131 4.14 -7.30 1.82
C GLY A 131 3.29 -8.41 1.18
N PHE A 132 3.25 -9.58 1.82
CA PHE A 132 2.42 -10.71 1.42
C PHE A 132 1.71 -11.25 2.66
N GLY A 133 0.42 -11.56 2.57
CA GLY A 133 -0.29 -12.04 3.74
C GLY A 133 -1.78 -12.22 3.50
N VAL A 134 -2.59 -11.74 4.44
CA VAL A 134 -4.04 -11.91 4.40
C VAL A 134 -4.75 -10.58 4.64
N ASN A 135 -5.83 -10.38 3.91
CA ASN A 135 -6.85 -9.38 4.17
C ASN A 135 -8.01 -10.05 4.91
N VAL A 136 -8.33 -9.56 6.08
CA VAL A 136 -9.54 -9.88 6.82
C VAL A 136 -10.55 -8.81 6.48
N ASN A 137 -11.58 -9.20 5.73
CA ASN A 137 -12.60 -8.29 5.23
C ASN A 137 -13.87 -8.42 6.08
N SER A 138 -14.50 -7.29 6.38
CA SER A 138 -15.80 -7.23 7.04
C SER A 138 -16.66 -6.15 6.41
N PHE A 139 -17.97 -6.33 6.48
CA PHE A 139 -18.94 -5.37 5.99
C PHE A 139 -19.83 -4.93 7.15
N GLY A 140 -19.85 -3.61 7.42
CA GLY A 140 -20.76 -2.99 8.37
C GLY A 140 -22.03 -2.59 7.66
N GLU A 141 -23.15 -3.17 8.04
CA GLU A 141 -24.45 -2.99 7.37
C GLU A 141 -25.24 -1.88 8.05
N ASP A 142 -25.74 -0.95 7.23
CA ASP A 142 -26.82 -0.02 7.64
C ASP A 142 -28.22 -0.50 7.18
N THR A 143 -28.27 -1.65 6.51
CA THR A 143 -29.48 -2.28 5.95
C THR A 143 -29.61 -3.75 6.34
N ALA A 144 -30.81 -4.31 6.19
CA ALA A 144 -31.12 -5.71 6.52
C ALA A 144 -30.45 -6.79 5.61
N ILE A 145 -29.59 -6.37 4.68
CA ILE A 145 -28.90 -7.26 3.72
C ILE A 145 -27.57 -7.69 4.35
N ARG A 146 -27.43 -8.98 4.68
CA ARG A 146 -26.15 -9.51 5.20
C ARG A 146 -25.21 -9.81 4.04
N ILE A 147 -24.09 -9.08 3.99
CA ILE A 147 -22.98 -9.27 3.06
C ILE A 147 -21.79 -9.80 3.85
N SER A 148 -21.28 -10.97 3.49
CA SER A 148 -20.11 -11.57 4.13
C SER A 148 -18.99 -11.69 3.10
N PRO A 149 -18.08 -10.70 3.03
CA PRO A 149 -16.93 -10.78 2.13
C PRO A 149 -15.95 -11.85 2.62
N SER A 150 -15.35 -12.58 1.68
CA SER A 150 -14.32 -13.59 2.00
C SER A 150 -13.03 -12.91 2.45
N ASN A 151 -12.27 -13.59 3.31
CA ASN A 151 -10.88 -13.26 3.53
C ASN A 151 -10.09 -13.58 2.27
N THR A 152 -9.10 -12.76 1.95
CA THR A 152 -8.35 -12.84 0.69
C THR A 152 -6.86 -12.92 0.93
N PHE A 153 -6.14 -13.43 -0.06
CA PHE A 153 -4.70 -13.28 -0.11
C PHE A 153 -4.37 -11.82 -0.40
N ALA A 154 -3.51 -11.24 0.44
CA ALA A 154 -3.04 -9.87 0.30
C ALA A 154 -1.64 -9.85 -0.31
N TRP A 155 -1.41 -8.96 -1.27
CA TRP A 155 -0.07 -8.50 -1.56
C TRP A 155 -0.08 -6.98 -1.72
N ARG A 156 1.03 -6.37 -1.29
CA ARG A 156 1.19 -4.93 -1.26
C ARG A 156 2.57 -4.59 -1.79
N LEU A 157 2.63 -3.56 -2.63
CA LEU A 157 3.86 -2.95 -3.11
C LEU A 157 3.80 -1.46 -2.77
N GLY A 158 4.76 -1.00 -1.97
CA GLY A 158 4.88 0.40 -1.58
C GLY A 158 6.23 0.98 -2.00
N TRP A 159 6.26 2.29 -2.23
CA TRP A 159 7.48 3.06 -2.43
C TRP A 159 7.35 4.40 -1.73
N GLY A 160 8.40 4.82 -1.09
CA GLY A 160 8.37 6.03 -0.29
C GLY A 160 9.75 6.54 0.05
N ALA A 161 9.75 7.52 0.93
CA ALA A 161 10.98 8.05 1.48
C ALA A 161 10.81 8.41 2.96
N ASP A 162 11.90 8.20 3.70
CA ASP A 162 12.08 8.69 5.05
C ASP A 162 12.91 9.96 5.02
N TYR A 163 12.49 10.99 5.73
CA TYR A 163 13.28 12.19 6.01
C TYR A 163 13.77 12.14 7.46
N LYS A 164 15.04 11.84 7.67
CA LYS A 164 15.66 11.75 9.00
C LYS A 164 15.68 13.10 9.69
N LEU A 165 15.01 13.19 10.84
CA LEU A 165 15.08 14.37 11.73
C LEU A 165 16.32 14.26 12.63
N ASN A 166 16.63 13.03 13.06
CA ASN A 166 17.82 12.67 13.84
C ASN A 166 18.02 11.15 13.75
N ASP A 167 18.94 10.59 14.52
CA ASP A 167 19.27 9.15 14.45
C ASP A 167 18.09 8.25 14.88
N ARG A 168 17.14 8.77 15.66
CA ARG A 168 16.02 7.99 16.20
C ARG A 168 14.70 8.23 15.48
N PHE A 169 14.51 9.39 14.85
CA PHE A 169 13.20 9.76 14.27
C PHE A 169 13.31 10.17 12.81
N ALA A 170 12.35 9.75 12.03
CA ALA A 170 12.16 10.19 10.66
C ALA A 170 10.69 10.49 10.37
N LEU A 171 10.43 11.48 9.52
CA LEU A 171 9.14 11.64 8.85
C LEU A 171 9.10 10.69 7.65
N ASN A 172 7.91 10.22 7.33
CA ASN A 172 7.71 9.24 6.27
C ASN A 172 6.57 9.65 5.34
N GLY A 173 6.79 9.47 4.04
CA GLY A 173 5.77 9.54 3.01
C GLY A 173 5.85 8.30 2.12
N GLU A 174 4.69 7.70 1.81
CA GLU A 174 4.64 6.46 1.03
C GLU A 174 3.42 6.43 0.11
N TRP A 175 3.60 5.88 -1.08
CA TRP A 175 2.56 5.43 -1.98
C TRP A 175 2.57 3.91 -2.01
N ALA A 176 1.40 3.29 -2.04
CA ALA A 176 1.30 1.85 -2.07
C ALA A 176 0.11 1.37 -2.88
N TYR A 177 0.31 0.30 -3.62
CA TYR A 177 -0.76 -0.49 -4.21
C TYR A 177 -0.98 -1.73 -3.35
N LYS A 178 -2.24 -2.03 -3.03
CA LYS A 178 -2.65 -3.26 -2.34
C LYS A 178 -3.71 -3.99 -3.14
N ARG A 179 -3.53 -5.29 -3.32
CA ARG A 179 -4.52 -6.16 -3.94
C ARG A 179 -5.42 -6.78 -2.88
N ASN A 180 -6.72 -6.67 -3.13
CA ASN A 180 -7.78 -7.25 -2.31
C ASN A 180 -8.97 -7.60 -3.21
N ASP A 181 -8.99 -8.82 -3.72
CA ASP A 181 -10.07 -9.33 -4.58
C ASP A 181 -10.55 -10.69 -4.08
N GLY A 182 -11.84 -10.92 -4.11
CA GLY A 182 -12.46 -12.13 -3.58
C GLY A 182 -13.89 -12.35 -4.06
N HIS A 183 -14.57 -13.24 -3.36
CA HIS A 183 -15.96 -13.61 -3.64
C HIS A 183 -16.81 -13.27 -2.42
N THR A 184 -18.04 -12.79 -2.64
CA THR A 184 -19.05 -12.69 -1.58
C THR A 184 -20.04 -13.82 -1.69
N THR A 185 -20.44 -14.36 -0.53
CA THR A 185 -21.62 -15.24 -0.44
C THR A 185 -22.77 -14.39 0.03
N GLY A 186 -23.66 -14.01 -0.91
CA GLY A 186 -24.89 -13.27 -0.59
C GLY A 186 -26.00 -14.15 -0.07
N THR A 187 -27.02 -13.55 0.54
CA THR A 187 -28.27 -14.23 0.94
C THR A 187 -28.92 -14.82 -0.30
N GLY A 188 -28.95 -16.14 -0.42
CA GLY A 188 -29.48 -16.87 -1.61
C GLY A 188 -28.45 -17.69 -2.38
N GLY A 189 -27.19 -17.74 -1.91
CA GLY A 189 -26.14 -18.59 -2.50
C GLY A 189 -25.56 -18.06 -3.81
N ARG A 190 -25.78 -16.79 -4.15
CA ARG A 190 -25.16 -16.14 -5.30
C ARG A 190 -23.76 -15.71 -4.91
N ASN A 191 -22.76 -16.24 -5.61
CA ASN A 191 -21.38 -15.81 -5.47
C ASN A 191 -21.15 -14.67 -6.48
N ASP A 192 -20.88 -13.48 -5.97
CA ASP A 192 -20.49 -12.34 -6.79
C ASP A 192 -19.02 -12.00 -6.52
N ASP A 193 -18.27 -11.77 -7.58
CA ASP A 193 -16.87 -11.35 -7.50
C ASP A 193 -16.82 -9.87 -7.08
N TRP A 194 -15.86 -9.54 -6.21
CA TRP A 194 -15.63 -8.17 -5.79
C TRP A 194 -14.14 -7.84 -5.78
N ASN A 195 -13.83 -6.56 -5.91
CA ASN A 195 -12.47 -6.07 -5.91
C ASN A 195 -12.36 -4.75 -5.12
N ALA A 196 -11.68 -4.82 -3.97
CA ALA A 196 -11.34 -3.69 -3.13
C ALA A 196 -9.82 -3.38 -3.16
N SER A 197 -9.17 -3.65 -4.30
CA SER A 197 -7.78 -3.25 -4.47
C SER A 197 -7.67 -1.73 -4.44
N SER A 198 -6.68 -1.22 -3.72
CA SER A 198 -6.55 0.20 -3.40
C SER A 198 -5.19 0.76 -3.74
N PHE A 199 -5.14 2.08 -3.90
CA PHE A 199 -3.90 2.83 -4.06
C PHE A 199 -3.77 3.83 -2.89
N GLY A 200 -2.98 3.46 -1.88
CA GLY A 200 -2.82 4.23 -0.64
C GLY A 200 -1.80 5.36 -0.74
N PHE A 201 -2.10 6.46 -0.08
CA PHE A 201 -1.19 7.56 0.20
C PHE A 201 -1.06 7.71 1.71
N LEU A 202 0.14 7.56 2.23
CA LEU A 202 0.42 7.47 3.65
C LEU A 202 1.46 8.49 4.08
N PHE A 203 1.24 9.10 5.22
CA PHE A 203 2.18 10.00 5.88
C PHE A 203 2.28 9.64 7.36
N GLY A 204 3.46 9.79 7.93
CA GLY A 204 3.65 9.47 9.34
C GLY A 204 5.07 9.61 9.81
N GLY A 205 5.41 8.82 10.83
CA GLY A 205 6.73 8.83 11.43
C GLY A 205 7.27 7.43 11.64
N LYS A 206 8.59 7.34 11.68
CA LYS A 206 9.33 6.13 12.02
C LYS A 206 10.29 6.41 13.17
N MET A 207 10.43 5.45 14.07
CA MET A 207 11.36 5.47 15.18
C MET A 207 12.33 4.31 15.07
N PHE A 208 13.61 4.55 15.31
CA PHE A 208 14.71 3.59 15.23
C PHE A 208 15.34 3.36 16.60
N PHE A 209 15.67 2.11 16.94
CA PHE A 209 16.22 1.69 18.22
C PHE A 209 17.55 0.96 18.05
#